data_45d19db225679246e09a9c1eca367ed9
#
_entry.id   45d19db225679246e09a9c1eca367ed9
#
_cell.length_a   1.000
_cell.length_b   1.000
_cell.length_c   1.000
_cell.angle_alpha   90.00
_cell.angle_beta   90.00
_cell.angle_gamma   90.00
#
_symmetry.space_group_name_H-M   'P 1'
#
loop_
_entity.id
_entity.type
_entity.pdbx_description
1 polymer ?
#
loop_
_entity_poly.entity_id
_entity_poly.type
_entity_poly.pdbx_seq_one_letter_code
_entity_poly.pdbx_strand_id
1 'polypeptide(L)'
;MNSSVRVRLGLMAAIPLAVIFSAWLLLDSTRVYPPAAGAAEAAKVPQADNGLCYVCHLTLAEEEITTSHLAEGHGCVKCHGVSRDHMHDEMLMTTPDRLYGRRQVDAMCGECHEEPHEDVETQVSDFLEQWRDKERPNGRAVTETSICTDCHGTHNIDKDLKAESHREPEWTAAFNGQDLSGWRPAGKAKWEIRLGRIVATAAADGPGDLWSETQHEDYRLAVTFRGDWPLYAGIWLRAADAAEGPRVEIFQRDKPAAFTGSVGLPGRGLALVNLREDLFDAGGWNTLSIEVRGNRIAVWLNAAEVGAVCLDMPEKGRIGLHIQGGPAYQDAQLTIGEIQIQELSGVGESPQ
;
A
#
# COMPACT_ATOMS: atom_id res chain seq x y z
N MET A 1 71.15 22.84 38.39
CA MET A 1 71.33 21.39 38.65
C MET A 1 70.71 20.62 37.51
N ASN A 2 71.55 20.09 36.59
CA ASN A 2 71.21 19.38 35.40
C ASN A 2 70.86 17.94 35.74
N SER A 3 69.81 17.42 35.16
CA SER A 3 69.60 15.97 35.06
C SER A 3 69.15 15.62 33.63
N SER A 4 70.14 15.12 32.92
CA SER A 4 69.98 14.63 31.55
C SER A 4 69.35 13.21 31.57
N VAL A 5 68.19 13.06 30.93
CA VAL A 5 67.60 11.72 30.65
C VAL A 5 68.06 11.25 29.27
N ARG A 6 68.84 10.19 29.24
CA ARG A 6 69.27 9.52 27.99
C ARG A 6 68.16 8.60 27.51
N VAL A 7 67.63 8.90 26.32
CA VAL A 7 66.73 8.02 25.58
C VAL A 7 67.60 7.00 24.82
N ARG A 8 67.44 5.69 25.13
CA ARG A 8 68.00 4.60 24.33
C ARG A 8 67.08 4.37 23.12
N LEU A 9 67.60 4.64 21.96
CA LEU A 9 67.03 4.15 20.68
C LEU A 9 67.22 2.64 20.57
N GLY A 10 66.12 1.91 20.64
CA GLY A 10 66.07 0.50 20.25
C GLY A 10 65.88 0.40 18.74
N LEU A 11 66.85 -0.20 18.06
CA LEU A 11 66.81 -0.50 16.64
C LEU A 11 65.80 -1.63 16.41
N MET A 12 64.59 -1.31 15.93
CA MET A 12 63.65 -2.32 15.42
C MET A 12 63.96 -2.56 13.95
N ALA A 13 64.39 -3.77 13.64
CA ALA A 13 64.62 -4.21 12.27
C ALA A 13 63.30 -4.22 11.48
N ALA A 14 63.24 -3.43 10.44
CA ALA A 14 62.14 -3.43 9.48
C ALA A 14 62.19 -4.73 8.66
N ILE A 15 61.25 -5.62 8.89
CA ILE A 15 60.99 -6.76 8.00
C ILE A 15 60.18 -6.19 6.82
N PRO A 16 60.60 -6.39 5.56
CA PRO A 16 59.90 -5.83 4.43
C PRO A 16 58.56 -6.54 4.22
N LEU A 17 57.48 -5.72 4.22
CA LEU A 17 56.10 -6.12 3.99
C LEU A 17 55.83 -6.80 2.64
N ALA A 18 56.83 -6.88 1.75
CA ALA A 18 56.69 -7.44 0.42
C ALA A 18 56.63 -8.99 0.38
N VAL A 19 57.06 -9.69 1.42
CA VAL A 19 57.07 -11.18 1.43
C VAL A 19 55.75 -11.77 1.91
N ILE A 20 54.91 -10.98 2.62
CA ILE A 20 53.63 -11.48 3.14
C ILE A 20 52.53 -11.36 2.06
N PHE A 21 52.63 -10.42 1.12
CA PHE A 21 51.67 -10.26 0.05
C PHE A 21 51.74 -11.31 -1.06
N SER A 22 52.95 -11.92 -1.27
CA SER A 22 53.15 -12.96 -2.28
C SER A 22 52.68 -14.34 -1.83
N ALA A 23 52.58 -14.61 -0.53
CA ALA A 23 52.11 -15.88 0.00
C ALA A 23 50.58 -16.01 0.01
N TRP A 24 49.84 -14.86 -0.03
CA TRP A 24 48.37 -14.88 -0.06
C TRP A 24 47.80 -15.07 -1.47
N LEU A 25 48.58 -14.74 -2.51
CA LEU A 25 48.15 -14.85 -3.93
C LEU A 25 48.35 -16.27 -4.49
N LEU A 26 49.10 -17.16 -3.81
CA LEU A 26 49.34 -18.51 -4.27
C LEU A 26 48.48 -19.59 -3.58
N LEU A 27 47.66 -19.21 -2.60
CA LEU A 27 46.80 -20.13 -1.86
C LEU A 27 45.33 -20.12 -2.35
N ASP A 28 44.98 -19.24 -3.29
CA ASP A 28 43.59 -19.11 -3.74
C ASP A 28 43.27 -19.78 -5.08
N SER A 29 44.27 -20.48 -5.67
CA SER A 29 44.10 -21.17 -6.97
C SER A 29 43.62 -22.62 -6.88
N THR A 30 43.32 -23.14 -5.69
CA THR A 30 42.82 -24.52 -5.53
C THR A 30 41.46 -24.61 -4.79
N ARG A 31 40.73 -23.53 -4.65
CA ARG A 31 39.31 -23.65 -4.29
C ARG A 31 38.54 -24.13 -5.51
N VAL A 32 38.43 -25.45 -5.64
CA VAL A 32 37.38 -26.08 -6.42
C VAL A 32 36.08 -25.66 -5.76
N TYR A 33 35.40 -24.65 -6.31
CA TYR A 33 34.01 -24.41 -5.98
C TYR A 33 33.24 -25.69 -6.33
N PRO A 34 32.53 -26.29 -5.39
CA PRO A 34 31.62 -27.37 -5.77
C PRO A 34 30.67 -26.78 -6.84
N PRO A 35 30.30 -27.57 -7.86
CA PRO A 35 29.31 -27.14 -8.82
C PRO A 35 28.11 -26.65 -8.01
N ALA A 36 27.57 -25.48 -8.38
CA ALA A 36 26.40 -24.90 -7.74
C ALA A 36 25.37 -26.01 -7.55
N ALA A 37 25.18 -26.41 -6.31
CA ALA A 37 24.14 -27.36 -5.96
C ALA A 37 22.81 -26.82 -6.56
N GLY A 38 22.15 -27.72 -7.20
CA GLY A 38 21.03 -27.57 -8.09
C GLY A 38 20.17 -26.33 -7.86
N ALA A 39 19.66 -25.80 -8.97
CA ALA A 39 18.71 -24.71 -9.00
C ALA A 39 17.86 -24.75 -7.73
N ALA A 40 17.97 -23.69 -6.91
CA ALA A 40 17.10 -23.54 -5.77
C ALA A 40 15.70 -23.76 -6.33
N GLU A 41 15.04 -24.79 -5.84
CA GLU A 41 13.63 -25.05 -6.12
C GLU A 41 12.94 -23.72 -5.84
N ALA A 42 12.39 -23.11 -6.89
CA ALA A 42 11.78 -21.79 -6.78
C ALA A 42 10.84 -21.89 -5.57
N ALA A 43 11.07 -21.04 -4.58
CA ALA A 43 10.30 -21.05 -3.35
C ALA A 43 8.84 -21.03 -3.81
N LYS A 44 8.10 -22.10 -3.50
CA LYS A 44 6.69 -22.18 -3.84
C LYS A 44 6.04 -20.94 -3.25
N VAL A 45 5.59 -20.03 -4.11
CA VAL A 45 4.75 -18.92 -3.69
C VAL A 45 3.64 -19.53 -2.84
N PRO A 46 3.40 -19.05 -1.62
CA PRO A 46 2.32 -19.58 -0.81
C PRO A 46 1.05 -19.57 -1.66
N GLN A 47 0.48 -20.75 -1.89
CA GLN A 47 -0.69 -20.87 -2.73
C GLN A 47 -1.82 -20.12 -2.02
N ALA A 48 -2.36 -19.08 -2.64
CA ALA A 48 -3.52 -18.38 -2.11
C ALA A 48 -4.67 -19.38 -1.92
N ASP A 49 -5.39 -19.23 -0.84
CA ASP A 49 -6.50 -20.12 -0.49
C ASP A 49 -7.80 -19.31 -0.44
N ASN A 50 -8.76 -19.67 -1.29
CA ASN A 50 -10.09 -19.07 -1.34
C ASN A 50 -11.15 -19.96 -0.68
N GLY A 51 -10.76 -21.05 0.00
CA GLY A 51 -11.69 -22.07 0.50
C GLY A 51 -12.81 -21.49 1.36
N LEU A 52 -12.50 -20.57 2.25
CA LEU A 52 -13.52 -19.91 3.08
C LEU A 52 -14.49 -19.04 2.27
N CYS A 53 -14.01 -18.37 1.23
CA CYS A 53 -14.85 -17.54 0.36
C CYS A 53 -15.84 -18.38 -0.45
N TYR A 54 -15.39 -19.53 -0.92
CA TYR A 54 -16.21 -20.44 -1.73
C TYR A 54 -17.33 -21.14 -0.96
N VAL A 55 -17.32 -21.11 0.38
CA VAL A 55 -18.44 -21.62 1.17
C VAL A 55 -19.74 -20.90 0.81
N CYS A 56 -19.68 -19.57 0.60
CA CYS A 56 -20.84 -18.75 0.23
C CYS A 56 -20.84 -18.37 -1.27
N HIS A 57 -19.66 -18.22 -1.87
CA HIS A 57 -19.48 -17.79 -3.26
C HIS A 57 -19.08 -18.94 -4.18
N LEU A 58 -19.81 -20.06 -4.11
CA LEU A 58 -19.49 -21.29 -4.83
C LEU A 58 -19.41 -21.07 -6.35
N THR A 59 -20.24 -20.21 -6.90
CA THR A 59 -20.28 -19.90 -8.33
C THR A 59 -19.03 -19.18 -8.85
N LEU A 60 -18.27 -18.55 -7.96
CA LEU A 60 -17.04 -17.86 -8.32
C LEU A 60 -15.82 -18.80 -8.34
N ALA A 61 -15.96 -20.05 -7.88
CA ALA A 61 -14.84 -21.00 -7.85
C ALA A 61 -14.35 -21.40 -9.24
N GLU A 62 -15.23 -21.37 -10.24
CA GLU A 62 -14.93 -21.72 -11.63
C GLU A 62 -14.86 -20.49 -12.55
N GLU A 63 -15.00 -19.31 -11.97
CA GLU A 63 -15.01 -18.05 -12.70
C GLU A 63 -13.59 -17.69 -13.19
N GLU A 64 -13.46 -17.17 -14.40
CA GLU A 64 -12.19 -16.98 -15.11
C GLU A 64 -11.22 -16.08 -14.35
N ILE A 65 -11.67 -14.92 -13.87
CA ILE A 65 -10.81 -14.00 -13.11
C ILE A 65 -10.32 -14.68 -11.84
N THR A 66 -11.20 -15.37 -11.12
CA THR A 66 -10.86 -16.03 -9.87
C THR A 66 -9.83 -17.15 -10.09
N THR A 67 -10.03 -17.98 -11.09
CA THR A 67 -9.13 -19.12 -11.38
C THR A 67 -7.78 -18.67 -11.89
N SER A 68 -7.74 -17.66 -12.77
CA SER A 68 -6.50 -17.13 -13.33
C SER A 68 -5.65 -16.45 -12.25
N HIS A 69 -6.24 -15.59 -11.44
CA HIS A 69 -5.52 -14.91 -10.36
C HIS A 69 -5.07 -15.89 -9.26
N LEU A 70 -5.89 -16.89 -8.95
CA LEU A 70 -5.51 -17.91 -7.96
C LEU A 70 -4.30 -18.73 -8.42
N ALA A 71 -4.20 -19.03 -9.73
CA ALA A 71 -3.06 -19.73 -10.31
C ALA A 71 -1.74 -18.93 -10.15
N GLU A 72 -1.84 -17.60 -10.14
CA GLU A 72 -0.72 -16.68 -9.92
C GLU A 72 -0.50 -16.33 -8.42
N GLY A 73 -1.22 -17.00 -7.51
CA GLY A 73 -1.10 -16.79 -6.07
C GLY A 73 -1.92 -15.62 -5.53
N HIS A 74 -2.85 -15.08 -6.29
CA HIS A 74 -3.71 -13.98 -5.89
C HIS A 74 -5.12 -14.48 -5.55
N GLY A 75 -5.45 -14.61 -4.27
CA GLY A 75 -6.78 -15.00 -3.80
C GLY A 75 -7.74 -13.81 -3.68
N CYS A 76 -8.99 -14.11 -3.36
CA CYS A 76 -10.06 -13.13 -3.18
C CYS A 76 -9.67 -11.97 -2.25
N VAL A 77 -8.95 -12.27 -1.19
CA VAL A 77 -8.50 -11.27 -0.20
C VAL A 77 -7.54 -10.23 -0.77
N LYS A 78 -6.86 -10.51 -1.88
CA LYS A 78 -5.95 -9.55 -2.53
C LYS A 78 -6.73 -8.31 -3.00
N CYS A 79 -7.89 -8.52 -3.58
CA CYS A 79 -8.77 -7.46 -4.05
C CYS A 79 -9.75 -6.99 -2.97
N HIS A 80 -10.41 -7.91 -2.27
CA HIS A 80 -11.53 -7.61 -1.36
C HIS A 80 -11.13 -7.35 0.10
N GLY A 81 -9.85 -7.47 0.46
CA GLY A 81 -9.40 -7.41 1.85
C GLY A 81 -9.64 -8.71 2.60
N VAL A 82 -9.21 -8.79 3.85
CA VAL A 82 -9.39 -10.00 4.68
C VAL A 82 -10.85 -10.23 5.04
N SER A 83 -11.64 -9.17 5.08
CA SER A 83 -13.11 -9.19 5.19
C SER A 83 -13.61 -10.13 6.31
N ARG A 84 -13.01 -10.04 7.51
CA ARG A 84 -13.30 -10.96 8.62
C ARG A 84 -14.77 -10.92 9.03
N ASP A 85 -15.34 -9.73 9.14
CA ASP A 85 -16.73 -9.56 9.55
C ASP A 85 -17.68 -10.15 8.50
N HIS A 86 -17.37 -9.93 7.21
CA HIS A 86 -18.08 -10.55 6.10
C HIS A 86 -17.97 -12.09 6.13
N MET A 87 -16.77 -12.65 6.36
CA MET A 87 -16.57 -14.11 6.40
C MET A 87 -17.27 -14.80 7.58
N HIS A 88 -17.57 -14.07 8.65
CA HIS A 88 -18.26 -14.60 9.82
C HIS A 88 -19.75 -14.23 9.89
N ASP A 89 -20.25 -13.54 8.87
CA ASP A 89 -21.64 -13.12 8.82
C ASP A 89 -22.51 -14.17 8.12
N GLU A 90 -23.05 -15.10 8.90
CA GLU A 90 -23.98 -16.12 8.40
C GLU A 90 -25.28 -15.53 7.84
N MET A 91 -25.60 -14.27 8.19
CA MET A 91 -26.79 -13.58 7.70
C MET A 91 -26.58 -12.92 6.33
N LEU A 92 -25.34 -12.90 5.83
CA LEU A 92 -24.94 -12.32 4.54
C LEU A 92 -25.29 -10.83 4.39
N MET A 93 -25.25 -10.11 5.49
CA MET A 93 -25.60 -8.68 5.56
C MET A 93 -24.38 -7.77 5.44
N THR A 94 -23.21 -8.27 5.85
CA THR A 94 -21.96 -7.54 5.86
C THR A 94 -21.27 -7.63 4.51
N THR A 95 -20.89 -6.50 3.93
CA THR A 95 -20.11 -6.49 2.69
C THR A 95 -18.62 -6.80 2.96
N PRO A 96 -17.87 -7.27 1.97
CA PRO A 96 -16.41 -7.33 2.07
C PRO A 96 -15.80 -5.95 2.37
N ASP A 97 -14.60 -5.94 2.94
CA ASP A 97 -13.88 -4.70 3.29
C ASP A 97 -13.71 -3.76 2.09
N ARG A 98 -13.59 -4.33 0.90
CA ARG A 98 -13.49 -3.58 -0.36
C ARG A 98 -14.42 -4.16 -1.40
N LEU A 99 -15.24 -3.29 -1.96
CA LEU A 99 -16.04 -3.54 -3.16
C LEU A 99 -15.73 -2.47 -4.19
N TYR A 100 -15.57 -2.91 -5.42
CA TYR A 100 -15.26 -2.00 -6.52
C TYR A 100 -16.52 -1.74 -7.33
N GLY A 101 -17.01 -0.51 -7.29
CA GLY A 101 -18.05 -0.07 -8.20
C GLY A 101 -17.52 -0.04 -9.64
N ARG A 102 -18.43 -0.07 -10.62
CA ARG A 102 -18.10 -0.11 -12.04
C ARG A 102 -17.02 0.90 -12.49
N ARG A 103 -17.01 2.10 -11.91
CA ARG A 103 -16.02 3.15 -12.23
C ARG A 103 -14.63 2.93 -11.62
N GLN A 104 -14.50 1.99 -10.71
CA GLN A 104 -13.27 1.73 -9.97
C GLN A 104 -12.55 0.48 -10.51
N VAL A 105 -13.27 -0.36 -11.27
CA VAL A 105 -12.73 -1.65 -11.74
C VAL A 105 -11.48 -1.45 -12.58
N ASP A 106 -11.50 -0.57 -13.57
CA ASP A 106 -10.35 -0.38 -14.48
C ASP A 106 -9.13 0.17 -13.74
N ALA A 107 -9.34 1.12 -12.81
CA ALA A 107 -8.27 1.64 -11.97
C ALA A 107 -7.68 0.56 -11.07
N MET A 108 -8.52 -0.28 -10.48
CA MET A 108 -8.09 -1.40 -9.63
C MET A 108 -7.33 -2.46 -10.42
N CYS A 109 -7.82 -2.87 -11.58
CA CYS A 109 -7.12 -3.82 -12.46
C CYS A 109 -5.76 -3.24 -12.91
N GLY A 110 -5.72 -1.97 -13.25
CA GLY A 110 -4.52 -1.24 -13.64
C GLY A 110 -3.44 -1.12 -12.55
N GLU A 111 -3.74 -1.47 -11.27
CA GLU A 111 -2.72 -1.51 -10.23
C GLU A 111 -1.68 -2.62 -10.44
N CYS A 112 -2.09 -3.71 -11.09
CA CYS A 112 -1.22 -4.86 -11.39
C CYS A 112 -0.96 -4.99 -12.88
N HIS A 113 -1.92 -4.62 -13.72
CA HIS A 113 -1.83 -4.63 -15.18
C HIS A 113 -1.40 -3.27 -15.68
N GLU A 114 -0.08 -2.96 -15.59
CA GLU A 114 0.48 -1.61 -15.85
C GLU A 114 0.30 -1.11 -17.29
N GLU A 115 0.18 -2.04 -18.23
CA GLU A 115 -0.11 -1.74 -19.64
C GLU A 115 -1.20 -2.69 -20.12
N PRO A 116 -2.45 -2.47 -19.71
CA PRO A 116 -3.46 -3.42 -20.07
C PRO A 116 -3.58 -3.59 -21.57
N HIS A 117 -3.07 -2.68 -22.39
CA HIS A 117 -3.40 -2.73 -23.80
C HIS A 117 -2.63 -1.74 -24.72
N GLU A 118 -1.29 -1.73 -24.74
CA GLU A 118 -0.58 -0.94 -25.76
C GLU A 118 -0.91 -1.34 -27.21
N ASP A 119 -1.33 -2.60 -27.43
CA ASP A 119 -1.77 -3.08 -28.76
C ASP A 119 -3.30 -3.13 -28.90
N VAL A 120 -4.04 -2.64 -27.95
CA VAL A 120 -5.47 -2.95 -27.76
C VAL A 120 -6.37 -1.94 -28.44
N GLU A 121 -5.91 -0.77 -28.77
CA GLU A 121 -6.78 0.10 -29.56
C GLU A 121 -7.24 -0.62 -30.82
N THR A 122 -6.37 -1.41 -31.45
CA THR A 122 -6.73 -2.26 -32.60
C THR A 122 -7.47 -3.53 -32.17
N GLN A 123 -7.01 -4.27 -31.17
CA GLN A 123 -7.65 -5.51 -30.72
C GLN A 123 -9.00 -5.26 -30.03
N VAL A 124 -9.12 -4.19 -29.24
CA VAL A 124 -10.41 -3.79 -28.64
C VAL A 124 -11.37 -3.29 -29.72
N SER A 125 -10.90 -2.52 -30.70
CA SER A 125 -11.78 -2.08 -31.76
C SER A 125 -12.33 -3.25 -32.58
N ASP A 126 -11.49 -4.21 -32.92
CA ASP A 126 -11.90 -5.42 -33.65
C ASP A 126 -12.83 -6.28 -32.79
N PHE A 127 -12.55 -6.42 -31.49
CA PHE A 127 -13.39 -7.11 -30.55
C PHE A 127 -14.73 -6.39 -30.32
N LEU A 128 -14.73 -5.09 -30.15
CA LEU A 128 -15.94 -4.26 -30.02
C LEU A 128 -16.79 -4.35 -31.30
N GLU A 129 -16.16 -4.37 -32.47
CA GLU A 129 -16.88 -4.55 -33.75
C GLU A 129 -17.48 -5.95 -33.87
N GLN A 130 -16.75 -6.99 -33.45
CA GLN A 130 -17.23 -8.37 -33.44
C GLN A 130 -18.43 -8.58 -32.51
N TRP A 131 -18.43 -7.89 -31.36
CA TRP A 131 -19.45 -8.04 -30.31
C TRP A 131 -20.49 -6.93 -30.31
N ARG A 132 -20.37 -5.94 -31.17
CA ARG A 132 -21.36 -4.87 -31.28
C ARG A 132 -22.75 -5.47 -31.53
N ASP A 133 -23.71 -5.04 -30.74
CA ASP A 133 -25.11 -5.48 -30.78
C ASP A 133 -25.30 -6.99 -30.47
N LYS A 134 -24.32 -7.68 -29.91
CA LYS A 134 -24.43 -9.05 -29.44
C LYS A 134 -24.36 -9.11 -27.91
N GLU A 135 -25.19 -9.94 -27.35
CA GLU A 135 -25.13 -10.27 -25.93
C GLU A 135 -24.03 -11.30 -25.69
N ARG A 136 -23.17 -11.02 -24.70
CA ARG A 136 -22.11 -11.94 -24.29
C ARG A 136 -22.66 -13.05 -23.39
N PRO A 137 -21.90 -14.14 -23.18
CA PRO A 137 -22.30 -15.21 -22.25
C PRO A 137 -22.58 -14.73 -20.82
N ASN A 138 -21.98 -13.60 -20.40
CA ASN A 138 -22.23 -12.94 -19.12
C ASN A 138 -23.45 -11.99 -19.12
N GLY A 139 -24.24 -11.97 -20.19
CA GLY A 139 -25.42 -11.13 -20.31
C GLY A 139 -25.14 -9.64 -20.50
N ARG A 140 -23.91 -9.23 -20.87
CA ARG A 140 -23.52 -7.83 -20.99
C ARG A 140 -23.25 -7.43 -22.44
N ALA A 141 -23.78 -6.30 -22.81
CA ALA A 141 -23.41 -5.65 -24.06
C ALA A 141 -22.01 -5.02 -23.93
N VAL A 142 -21.21 -5.13 -24.98
CA VAL A 142 -19.92 -4.45 -25.09
C VAL A 142 -20.17 -3.09 -25.72
N THR A 143 -19.75 -2.04 -25.03
CA THR A 143 -19.93 -0.63 -25.45
C THR A 143 -18.63 0.13 -25.27
N GLU A 144 -18.59 1.36 -25.74
CA GLU A 144 -17.44 2.27 -25.54
C GLU A 144 -17.18 2.58 -24.06
N THR A 145 -18.15 2.29 -23.18
CA THR A 145 -18.03 2.46 -21.72
C THR A 145 -17.85 1.14 -21.00
N SER A 146 -17.51 0.07 -21.70
CA SER A 146 -17.20 -1.22 -21.11
C SER A 146 -15.93 -1.15 -20.27
N ILE A 147 -15.94 -1.87 -19.17
CA ILE A 147 -14.83 -1.96 -18.21
C ILE A 147 -14.19 -3.35 -18.28
N CYS A 148 -13.04 -3.54 -17.66
CA CYS A 148 -12.28 -4.80 -17.70
C CYS A 148 -13.15 -6.03 -17.45
N THR A 149 -14.01 -6.00 -16.44
CA THR A 149 -14.91 -7.13 -16.09
C THR A 149 -16.09 -7.31 -17.03
N ASP A 150 -16.32 -6.44 -17.98
CA ASP A 150 -17.30 -6.68 -19.03
C ASP A 150 -16.74 -7.61 -20.11
N CYS A 151 -15.42 -7.65 -20.24
CA CYS A 151 -14.73 -8.51 -21.20
C CYS A 151 -14.05 -9.70 -20.54
N HIS A 152 -13.50 -9.52 -19.34
CA HIS A 152 -12.80 -10.55 -18.59
C HIS A 152 -13.68 -11.09 -17.46
N GLY A 153 -14.13 -12.33 -17.62
CA GLY A 153 -14.93 -13.04 -16.62
C GLY A 153 -16.35 -12.54 -16.44
N THR A 154 -16.97 -13.05 -15.41
CA THR A 154 -18.37 -12.74 -15.02
C THR A 154 -18.47 -12.28 -13.58
N HIS A 155 -17.37 -11.75 -13.03
CA HIS A 155 -17.21 -11.39 -11.62
C HIS A 155 -18.12 -10.22 -11.20
N ASN A 156 -19.40 -10.54 -11.10
CA ASN A 156 -20.46 -9.62 -10.73
C ASN A 156 -21.42 -10.26 -9.78
N ILE A 157 -21.72 -9.55 -8.71
CA ILE A 157 -22.92 -9.84 -7.94
C ILE A 157 -24.05 -9.03 -8.55
N ASP A 158 -25.09 -9.73 -8.97
CA ASP A 158 -26.30 -9.10 -9.52
C ASP A 158 -26.85 -8.10 -8.49
N LYS A 159 -27.01 -6.84 -8.91
CA LYS A 159 -27.38 -5.73 -8.03
C LYS A 159 -28.82 -5.83 -7.46
N ASP A 160 -29.55 -6.88 -7.81
CA ASP A 160 -30.95 -7.06 -7.40
C ASP A 160 -31.13 -7.73 -6.03
N LEU A 161 -30.04 -8.11 -5.36
CA LEU A 161 -30.10 -8.41 -3.93
C LEU A 161 -30.21 -7.06 -3.17
N LYS A 162 -31.39 -6.53 -3.13
CA LYS A 162 -31.77 -5.41 -2.24
C LYS A 162 -31.59 -5.88 -0.80
N ALA A 163 -30.41 -5.73 -0.26
CA ALA A 163 -30.20 -5.67 1.17
C ALA A 163 -30.74 -4.32 1.66
N GLU A 164 -32.04 -4.22 1.81
CA GLU A 164 -32.66 -3.23 2.70
C GLU A 164 -32.47 -3.74 4.11
N SER A 165 -31.38 -3.40 4.77
CA SER A 165 -31.30 -3.12 6.22
C SER A 165 -29.86 -3.12 6.70
N HIS A 166 -29.50 -2.10 7.42
CA HIS A 166 -28.18 -1.82 8.00
C HIS A 166 -27.09 -1.56 6.95
N ARG A 167 -27.23 -0.45 6.20
CA ARG A 167 -26.10 0.13 5.48
C ARG A 167 -25.04 0.48 6.51
N GLU A 168 -23.98 -0.33 6.58
CA GLU A 168 -22.72 0.27 6.96
C GLU A 168 -22.49 1.49 6.03
N PRO A 169 -21.97 2.59 6.54
CA PRO A 169 -21.71 3.76 5.71
C PRO A 169 -20.92 3.35 4.48
N GLU A 170 -21.36 3.78 3.33
CA GLU A 170 -20.77 3.39 2.04
C GLU A 170 -19.34 3.94 1.94
N TRP A 171 -18.41 3.13 1.47
CA TRP A 171 -17.10 3.61 1.11
C TRP A 171 -17.21 4.61 -0.04
N THR A 172 -16.64 5.78 0.13
CA THR A 172 -16.62 6.84 -0.87
C THR A 172 -15.19 7.14 -1.30
N ALA A 173 -15.00 7.35 -2.61
CA ALA A 173 -13.71 7.78 -3.10
C ALA A 173 -13.42 9.21 -2.62
N ALA A 174 -12.41 9.39 -1.78
CA ALA A 174 -11.94 10.70 -1.35
C ALA A 174 -11.05 11.39 -2.40
N PHE A 175 -10.58 10.63 -3.40
CA PHE A 175 -9.88 11.13 -4.57
C PHE A 175 -10.63 10.69 -5.84
N ASN A 176 -10.84 11.63 -6.78
CA ASN A 176 -11.68 11.44 -7.96
C ASN A 176 -10.98 10.78 -9.15
N GLY A 177 -9.66 10.52 -9.06
CA GLY A 177 -8.85 9.94 -10.13
C GLY A 177 -8.56 10.90 -11.30
N GLN A 178 -9.01 12.13 -11.29
CA GLN A 178 -8.89 13.06 -12.43
C GLN A 178 -8.04 14.29 -12.12
N ASP A 179 -8.27 14.91 -10.97
CA ASP A 179 -7.58 16.13 -10.55
C ASP A 179 -7.50 16.22 -9.02
N LEU A 180 -6.91 17.28 -8.51
CA LEU A 180 -6.79 17.55 -7.07
C LEU A 180 -8.00 18.29 -6.48
N SER A 181 -9.17 18.26 -7.12
CA SER A 181 -10.40 18.83 -6.55
C SER A 181 -10.72 18.18 -5.21
N GLY A 182 -10.98 18.99 -4.18
CA GLY A 182 -11.15 18.54 -2.80
C GLY A 182 -9.83 18.36 -2.02
N TRP A 183 -8.69 18.66 -2.66
CA TRP A 183 -7.37 18.57 -2.06
C TRP A 183 -6.55 19.85 -2.28
N ARG A 184 -5.84 20.28 -1.27
CA ARG A 184 -5.03 21.52 -1.29
C ARG A 184 -3.57 21.22 -0.99
N PRO A 185 -2.64 21.44 -1.95
CA PRO A 185 -1.21 21.33 -1.72
C PRO A 185 -0.69 22.38 -0.75
N ALA A 186 0.28 22.00 0.08
CA ALA A 186 1.03 22.88 0.98
C ALA A 186 2.49 22.42 1.05
N GLY A 187 3.40 23.33 1.42
CA GLY A 187 4.84 23.04 1.53
C GLY A 187 5.55 23.03 0.19
N LYS A 188 6.57 22.18 0.05
CA LYS A 188 7.54 22.23 -1.06
C LYS A 188 7.42 21.11 -2.06
N ALA A 189 6.78 20.00 -1.70
CA ALA A 189 6.62 18.86 -2.60
C ALA A 189 5.77 19.22 -3.82
N LYS A 190 6.07 18.58 -4.94
CA LYS A 190 5.28 18.67 -6.15
C LYS A 190 4.21 17.59 -6.15
N TRP A 191 2.97 17.96 -6.41
CA TRP A 191 1.81 17.08 -6.50
C TRP A 191 1.25 17.11 -7.91
N GLU A 192 1.15 15.96 -8.55
CA GLU A 192 0.68 15.82 -9.93
C GLU A 192 -0.31 14.65 -10.02
N ILE A 193 -1.17 14.69 -11.03
CA ILE A 193 -1.98 13.53 -11.41
C ILE A 193 -1.34 12.89 -12.64
N ARG A 194 -1.04 11.60 -12.54
CA ARG A 194 -0.53 10.79 -13.63
C ARG A 194 -1.31 9.48 -13.69
N LEU A 195 -1.91 9.19 -14.83
CA LEU A 195 -2.67 7.96 -15.03
C LEU A 195 -3.73 7.71 -13.93
N GLY A 196 -4.46 8.76 -13.57
CA GLY A 196 -5.50 8.64 -12.54
C GLY A 196 -5.00 8.51 -11.09
N ARG A 197 -3.70 8.72 -10.84
CA ARG A 197 -3.04 8.57 -9.54
C ARG A 197 -2.41 9.86 -9.07
N ILE A 198 -2.35 10.08 -7.76
CA ILE A 198 -1.59 11.20 -7.20
C ILE A 198 -0.13 10.80 -7.14
N VAL A 199 0.74 11.59 -7.74
CA VAL A 199 2.20 11.43 -7.64
C VAL A 199 2.77 12.61 -6.87
N ALA A 200 3.34 12.33 -5.71
CA ALA A 200 4.10 13.29 -4.92
C ALA A 200 5.58 13.14 -5.22
N THR A 201 6.26 14.24 -5.49
CA THR A 201 7.72 14.26 -5.62
C THR A 201 8.31 15.14 -4.53
N ALA A 202 9.23 14.59 -3.74
CA ALA A 202 9.89 15.27 -2.64
C ALA A 202 10.82 16.38 -3.16
N ALA A 203 10.82 17.51 -2.46
CA ALA A 203 11.70 18.62 -2.78
C ALA A 203 12.96 18.62 -1.91
N ALA A 204 14.05 19.17 -2.44
CA ALA A 204 15.32 19.29 -1.72
C ALA A 204 15.28 20.27 -0.53
N ASP A 205 14.37 21.23 -0.55
CA ASP A 205 14.32 22.36 0.40
C ASP A 205 13.21 22.27 1.45
N GLY A 206 12.51 21.15 1.53
CA GLY A 206 11.54 20.91 2.61
C GLY A 206 10.43 19.94 2.25
N PRO A 207 9.61 19.59 3.26
CA PRO A 207 8.49 18.66 3.09
C PRO A 207 7.32 19.31 2.36
N GLY A 208 6.37 18.48 1.97
CA GLY A 208 5.09 18.92 1.45
C GLY A 208 3.95 18.04 1.90
N ASP A 209 2.78 18.65 1.93
CA ASP A 209 1.53 18.01 2.33
C ASP A 209 0.47 18.25 1.28
N LEU A 210 -0.48 17.34 1.17
CA LEU A 210 -1.69 17.48 0.39
C LEU A 210 -2.88 17.25 1.31
N TRP A 211 -3.63 18.30 1.61
CA TRP A 211 -4.69 18.31 2.61
C TRP A 211 -6.07 18.13 2.00
N SER A 212 -6.90 17.26 2.57
CA SER A 212 -8.32 17.23 2.24
C SER A 212 -8.97 18.56 2.57
N GLU A 213 -9.92 19.02 1.75
CA GLU A 213 -10.74 20.20 2.08
C GLU A 213 -11.82 19.83 3.10
N THR A 214 -12.30 18.58 3.05
CA THR A 214 -13.26 18.03 4.00
C THR A 214 -12.58 17.67 5.31
N GLN A 215 -13.29 17.83 6.40
CA GLN A 215 -12.92 17.37 7.74
C GLN A 215 -13.77 16.16 8.12
N HIS A 216 -13.16 15.21 8.82
CA HIS A 216 -13.77 13.93 9.20
C HIS A 216 -13.71 13.75 10.72
N GLU A 217 -14.71 13.09 11.28
CA GLU A 217 -14.80 12.75 12.71
C GLU A 217 -14.34 11.30 12.94
N ASP A 218 -15.25 10.36 13.01
CA ASP A 218 -14.99 8.94 13.06
C ASP A 218 -15.05 8.36 11.66
N TYR A 219 -14.03 7.65 11.24
CA TYR A 219 -13.95 7.11 9.88
C TYR A 219 -13.05 5.89 9.77
N ARG A 220 -13.26 5.12 8.72
CA ARG A 220 -12.27 4.19 8.16
C ARG A 220 -11.67 4.81 6.90
N LEU A 221 -10.39 4.65 6.71
CA LEU A 221 -9.63 5.16 5.57
C LEU A 221 -8.82 4.02 4.98
N ALA A 222 -8.92 3.82 3.68
CA ALA A 222 -8.06 2.92 2.93
C ALA A 222 -7.27 3.73 1.90
N VAL A 223 -5.94 3.57 1.92
CA VAL A 223 -5.03 4.25 1.00
C VAL A 223 -4.12 3.22 0.38
N THR A 224 -4.18 3.09 -0.94
CA THR A 224 -3.22 2.29 -1.71
C THR A 224 -2.05 3.18 -2.13
N PHE A 225 -0.84 2.68 -1.98
CA PHE A 225 0.35 3.44 -2.30
C PHE A 225 1.51 2.57 -2.75
N ARG A 226 2.42 3.19 -3.49
CA ARG A 226 3.72 2.66 -3.89
C ARG A 226 4.75 3.79 -3.79
N GLY A 227 6.00 3.50 -3.48
CA GLY A 227 7.02 4.53 -3.35
C GLY A 227 8.40 4.12 -3.85
N ASP A 228 9.16 5.09 -4.33
CA ASP A 228 10.56 4.92 -4.69
C ASP A 228 11.44 5.22 -3.47
N TRP A 229 12.22 4.22 -3.06
CA TRP A 229 13.05 4.30 -1.86
C TRP A 229 14.44 4.90 -2.15
N PRO A 230 15.01 5.72 -1.23
CA PRO A 230 14.55 6.03 0.13
C PRO A 230 13.38 7.00 0.17
N LEU A 231 12.35 6.67 0.92
CA LEU A 231 11.12 7.45 1.08
C LEU A 231 10.79 7.63 2.56
N TYR A 232 10.34 8.82 2.94
CA TYR A 232 9.68 9.08 4.19
C TYR A 232 8.42 9.88 3.91
N ALA A 233 7.28 9.26 4.14
CA ALA A 233 5.97 9.81 3.88
C ALA A 233 5.00 9.43 5.01
N GLY A 234 3.73 9.78 4.89
CA GLY A 234 2.73 9.41 5.87
C GLY A 234 1.35 9.98 5.59
N ILE A 235 0.41 9.58 6.42
CA ILE A 235 -0.99 9.99 6.35
C ILE A 235 -1.37 10.67 7.65
N TRP A 236 -1.66 11.96 7.61
CA TRP A 236 -2.15 12.74 8.73
C TRP A 236 -3.60 12.38 9.02
N LEU A 237 -3.92 12.25 10.30
CA LEU A 237 -5.26 11.90 10.77
C LEU A 237 -5.81 13.04 11.62
N ARG A 238 -7.02 13.52 11.31
CA ARG A 238 -7.70 14.61 12.00
C ARG A 238 -6.77 15.79 12.34
N ALA A 239 -5.85 16.09 11.41
CA ALA A 239 -4.98 17.23 11.61
C ALA A 239 -5.78 18.53 11.65
N ALA A 240 -5.41 19.42 12.59
CA ALA A 240 -5.99 20.75 12.65
C ALA A 240 -5.47 21.58 11.48
N ASP A 241 -4.61 22.53 11.69
CA ASP A 241 -3.90 23.23 10.63
C ASP A 241 -2.39 22.98 10.80
N ALA A 242 -1.65 23.01 9.69
CA ALA A 242 -0.19 22.99 9.69
C ALA A 242 0.48 21.80 10.43
N ALA A 243 0.07 20.57 10.08
CA ALA A 243 0.78 19.37 10.52
C ALA A 243 0.74 19.13 12.05
N GLU A 244 -0.32 19.51 12.71
CA GLU A 244 -0.60 19.15 14.10
C GLU A 244 -1.61 18.01 14.15
N GLY A 245 -1.16 16.84 14.56
CA GLY A 245 -1.99 15.64 14.68
C GLY A 245 -1.16 14.36 14.60
N PRO A 246 -1.78 13.22 14.84
CA PRO A 246 -1.13 11.93 14.60
C PRO A 246 -0.96 11.65 13.11
N ARG A 247 0.09 10.90 12.79
CA ARG A 247 0.41 10.50 11.42
C ARG A 247 0.74 9.01 11.37
N VAL A 248 0.07 8.27 10.47
CA VAL A 248 0.51 6.93 10.11
C VAL A 248 1.69 7.07 9.16
N GLU A 249 2.81 6.49 9.55
CA GLU A 249 4.08 6.67 8.87
C GLU A 249 4.25 5.67 7.73
N ILE A 250 4.84 6.14 6.63
CA ILE A 250 5.28 5.34 5.48
C ILE A 250 6.80 5.49 5.40
N PHE A 251 7.52 4.59 6.01
CA PHE A 251 8.98 4.53 6.01
C PHE A 251 9.48 3.14 6.39
N GLN A 252 10.76 2.89 6.11
CA GLN A 252 11.46 1.68 6.55
C GLN A 252 12.71 2.11 7.32
N ARG A 253 12.85 1.66 8.56
CA ARG A 253 13.96 2.04 9.42
C ARG A 253 14.40 0.87 10.30
N ASP A 254 15.66 0.45 10.15
CA ASP A 254 16.21 -0.70 10.86
C ASP A 254 16.70 -0.39 12.28
N LYS A 255 17.13 0.85 12.51
CA LYS A 255 17.78 1.22 13.79
C LYS A 255 17.37 2.60 14.30
N PRO A 256 16.59 2.70 15.38
CA PRO A 256 15.80 1.61 15.96
C PRO A 256 14.73 1.12 14.98
N ALA A 257 14.44 -0.18 15.01
CA ALA A 257 13.48 -0.78 14.07
C ALA A 257 12.10 -0.13 14.20
N ALA A 258 11.57 0.33 13.08
CA ALA A 258 10.22 0.84 12.95
C ALA A 258 9.86 0.89 11.46
N PHE A 259 8.69 0.39 11.12
CA PHE A 259 8.29 0.19 9.72
C PHE A 259 6.97 0.87 9.42
N THR A 260 6.61 0.91 8.14
CA THR A 260 5.35 1.44 7.62
C THR A 260 4.15 0.93 8.42
N GLY A 261 3.22 1.83 8.73
CA GLY A 261 2.07 1.56 9.59
C GLY A 261 2.29 1.95 11.06
N SER A 262 3.51 2.34 11.46
CA SER A 262 3.74 2.98 12.77
C SER A 262 2.94 4.28 12.87
N VAL A 263 2.51 4.64 14.07
CA VAL A 263 1.80 5.91 14.32
C VAL A 263 2.71 6.86 15.10
N GLY A 264 2.97 8.02 14.51
CA GLY A 264 3.80 9.06 15.06
C GLY A 264 3.02 10.30 15.50
N LEU A 265 3.60 11.00 16.49
CA LEU A 265 3.26 12.37 16.84
C LEU A 265 4.49 13.23 16.50
N PRO A 266 4.44 14.08 15.47
CA PRO A 266 5.57 14.89 15.03
C PRO A 266 6.18 15.68 16.20
N GLY A 267 7.50 15.58 16.34
CA GLY A 267 8.23 16.18 17.46
C GLY A 267 8.11 15.44 18.80
N ARG A 268 7.28 14.40 18.91
CA ARG A 268 7.07 13.62 20.15
C ARG A 268 7.46 12.14 20.01
N GLY A 269 7.71 11.64 18.78
CA GLY A 269 8.10 10.27 18.52
C GLY A 269 6.94 9.36 18.10
N LEU A 270 7.17 8.04 18.13
CA LEU A 270 6.19 7.04 17.75
C LEU A 270 5.37 6.60 18.96
N ALA A 271 4.07 6.62 18.83
CA ALA A 271 3.10 6.14 19.82
C ALA A 271 2.70 4.67 19.59
N LEU A 272 2.69 4.21 18.34
CA LEU A 272 2.59 2.81 17.93
C LEU A 272 3.76 2.50 17.03
N VAL A 273 4.46 1.39 17.28
CA VAL A 273 5.61 0.97 16.48
C VAL A 273 5.30 -0.33 15.78
N ASN A 274 5.29 -0.32 14.45
CA ASN A 274 5.31 -1.55 13.67
C ASN A 274 6.73 -2.12 13.64
N LEU A 275 6.91 -3.33 14.16
CA LEU A 275 8.18 -4.07 14.13
C LEU A 275 8.22 -5.16 13.05
N ARG A 276 7.17 -5.27 12.25
CA ARG A 276 7.01 -6.29 11.22
C ARG A 276 7.33 -5.70 9.84
N GLU A 277 8.59 -5.89 9.43
CA GLU A 277 9.06 -5.53 8.10
C GLU A 277 8.37 -6.37 7.00
N ASP A 278 8.05 -7.62 7.33
CA ASP A 278 7.43 -8.60 6.44
C ASP A 278 6.03 -8.23 5.93
N LEU A 279 5.39 -7.25 6.55
CA LEU A 279 4.08 -6.77 6.10
C LEU A 279 4.15 -5.85 4.88
N PHE A 280 5.33 -5.34 4.54
CA PHE A 280 5.51 -4.34 3.52
C PHE A 280 6.07 -4.95 2.23
N ASP A 281 5.43 -4.66 1.10
CA ASP A 281 5.94 -4.99 -0.22
C ASP A 281 6.75 -3.81 -0.78
N ALA A 282 8.07 -3.94 -0.78
CA ALA A 282 8.99 -2.88 -1.21
C ALA A 282 8.95 -2.60 -2.73
N GLY A 283 8.52 -3.58 -3.52
CA GLY A 283 8.48 -3.51 -4.99
C GLY A 283 7.08 -3.29 -5.56
N GLY A 284 6.05 -3.42 -4.74
CA GLY A 284 4.67 -3.43 -5.16
C GLY A 284 3.78 -2.38 -4.51
N TRP A 285 2.50 -2.56 -4.70
CA TRP A 285 1.47 -1.74 -4.08
C TRP A 285 1.20 -2.21 -2.65
N ASN A 286 1.03 -1.26 -1.75
CA ASN A 286 0.67 -1.50 -0.37
C ASN A 286 -0.63 -0.79 -0.04
N THR A 287 -1.41 -1.35 0.86
CA THR A 287 -2.63 -0.73 1.37
C THR A 287 -2.52 -0.50 2.87
N LEU A 288 -2.64 0.74 3.28
CA LEU A 288 -2.90 1.11 4.66
C LEU A 288 -4.40 1.22 4.88
N SER A 289 -4.93 0.41 5.79
CA SER A 289 -6.29 0.56 6.30
C SER A 289 -6.21 1.12 7.73
N ILE A 290 -6.95 2.18 7.98
CA ILE A 290 -6.88 2.95 9.23
C ILE A 290 -8.31 3.16 9.73
N GLU A 291 -8.59 2.80 10.97
CA GLU A 291 -9.83 3.17 11.65
C GLU A 291 -9.53 4.23 12.72
N VAL A 292 -10.25 5.32 12.65
CA VAL A 292 -10.21 6.40 13.66
C VAL A 292 -11.58 6.48 14.29
N ARG A 293 -11.66 6.17 15.59
CA ARG A 293 -12.92 6.20 16.35
C ARG A 293 -12.68 6.82 17.73
N GLY A 294 -13.30 7.96 18.00
CA GLY A 294 -12.98 8.74 19.19
C GLY A 294 -11.49 9.08 19.27
N ASN A 295 -10.83 8.65 20.31
CA ASN A 295 -9.38 8.82 20.51
C ASN A 295 -8.55 7.60 20.07
N ARG A 296 -9.17 6.56 19.51
CA ARG A 296 -8.51 5.32 19.11
C ARG A 296 -8.17 5.34 17.61
N ILE A 297 -6.93 4.99 17.31
CA ILE A 297 -6.43 4.73 15.96
C ILE A 297 -6.06 3.26 15.89
N ALA A 298 -6.59 2.52 14.91
CA ALA A 298 -6.18 1.17 14.60
C ALA A 298 -5.65 1.12 13.16
N VAL A 299 -4.58 0.37 12.94
CA VAL A 299 -3.85 0.35 11.66
C VAL A 299 -3.64 -1.08 11.20
N TRP A 300 -3.89 -1.30 9.92
CA TRP A 300 -3.55 -2.53 9.18
C TRP A 300 -2.69 -2.16 7.98
N LEU A 301 -1.71 -3.00 7.67
CA LEU A 301 -0.89 -2.91 6.46
C LEU A 301 -1.08 -4.21 5.67
N ASN A 302 -1.49 -4.09 4.40
CA ASN A 302 -1.76 -5.22 3.51
C ASN A 302 -2.68 -6.26 4.18
N ALA A 303 -3.75 -5.76 4.82
CA ALA A 303 -4.74 -6.51 5.58
C ALA A 303 -4.24 -7.18 6.88
N ALA A 304 -2.96 -7.10 7.22
CA ALA A 304 -2.43 -7.59 8.49
C ALA A 304 -2.48 -6.48 9.55
N GLU A 305 -3.00 -6.81 10.72
CA GLU A 305 -3.06 -5.87 11.82
C GLU A 305 -1.66 -5.46 12.29
N VAL A 306 -1.40 -4.17 12.33
CA VAL A 306 -0.22 -3.57 12.94
C VAL A 306 -0.45 -3.36 14.44
N GLY A 307 -1.64 -2.84 14.77
CA GLY A 307 -2.04 -2.58 16.14
C GLY A 307 -2.94 -1.36 16.29
N ALA A 308 -3.20 -0.99 17.55
CA ALA A 308 -4.00 0.18 17.86
C ALA A 308 -3.38 1.01 18.99
N VAL A 309 -3.70 2.30 19.01
CA VAL A 309 -3.25 3.26 20.03
C VAL A 309 -4.35 4.27 20.32
N CYS A 310 -4.43 4.73 21.57
CA CYS A 310 -5.30 5.84 21.95
C CYS A 310 -4.46 7.10 22.14
N LEU A 311 -4.83 8.18 21.45
CA LEU A 311 -4.10 9.44 21.46
C LEU A 311 -5.08 10.59 21.73
N ASP A 312 -4.59 11.62 22.42
CA ASP A 312 -5.31 12.88 22.52
C ASP A 312 -5.22 13.61 21.17
N MET A 313 -6.34 13.78 20.51
CA MET A 313 -6.46 14.38 19.19
C MET A 313 -7.80 15.13 19.05
N PRO A 314 -7.91 16.06 18.09
CA PRO A 314 -9.19 16.72 17.81
C PRO A 314 -10.30 15.71 17.47
N GLU A 315 -11.54 16.01 17.87
CA GLU A 315 -12.71 15.20 17.50
C GLU A 315 -12.93 15.18 15.98
N LYS A 316 -12.57 16.28 15.30
CA LYS A 316 -12.72 16.45 13.86
C LYS A 316 -11.50 17.13 13.26
N GLY A 317 -11.10 16.71 12.07
CA GLY A 317 -9.98 17.33 11.36
C GLY A 317 -9.78 16.78 9.95
N ARG A 318 -8.73 17.27 9.30
CA ARG A 318 -8.41 16.94 7.91
C ARG A 318 -7.59 15.65 7.82
N ILE A 319 -7.72 14.97 6.71
CA ILE A 319 -6.77 13.96 6.25
C ILE A 319 -5.71 14.68 5.43
N GLY A 320 -4.44 14.30 5.59
CA GLY A 320 -3.35 14.85 4.78
C GLY A 320 -2.41 13.74 4.30
N LEU A 321 -1.95 13.84 3.08
CA LEU A 321 -0.83 13.05 2.58
C LEU A 321 0.45 13.83 2.79
N HIS A 322 1.46 13.23 3.38
CA HIS A 322 2.75 13.84 3.67
C HIS A 322 3.87 13.19 2.87
N ILE A 323 4.80 13.99 2.37
CA ILE A 323 6.08 13.51 1.88
C ILE A 323 7.20 14.37 2.43
N GLN A 324 8.19 13.74 3.05
CA GLN A 324 9.35 14.39 3.59
C GLN A 324 10.28 14.85 2.48
N GLY A 325 10.75 16.08 2.58
CA GLY A 325 11.75 16.63 1.70
C GLY A 325 13.12 16.74 2.39
N GLY A 326 14.05 17.35 1.70
CA GLY A 326 15.43 17.53 2.11
C GLY A 326 16.42 16.71 1.28
N PRO A 327 17.74 16.94 1.43
CA PRO A 327 18.74 16.31 0.58
C PRO A 327 18.74 14.78 0.59
N ALA A 328 18.29 14.15 1.69
CA ALA A 328 18.23 12.71 1.84
C ALA A 328 17.07 12.07 1.06
N TYR A 329 16.05 12.85 0.71
CA TYR A 329 14.81 12.38 0.07
C TYR A 329 14.54 13.10 -1.25
N GLN A 330 15.50 13.89 -1.72
CA GLN A 330 15.34 14.63 -2.97
C GLN A 330 14.94 13.68 -4.10
N ASP A 331 13.90 14.09 -4.86
CA ASP A 331 13.33 13.36 -5.97
C ASP A 331 12.67 12.01 -5.63
N ALA A 332 12.59 11.64 -4.34
CA ALA A 332 11.79 10.49 -3.92
C ALA A 332 10.33 10.67 -4.34
N GLN A 333 9.70 9.62 -4.82
CA GLN A 333 8.32 9.66 -5.26
C GLN A 333 7.43 8.75 -4.41
N LEU A 334 6.26 9.26 -4.10
CA LEU A 334 5.15 8.51 -3.53
C LEU A 334 4.00 8.55 -4.55
N THR A 335 3.55 7.40 -4.98
CA THR A 335 2.36 7.27 -5.83
C THR A 335 1.21 6.75 -4.98
N ILE A 336 0.10 7.46 -4.98
CA ILE A 336 -1.16 7.05 -4.33
C ILE A 336 -2.12 6.59 -5.43
N GLY A 337 -2.58 5.35 -5.32
CA GLY A 337 -3.56 4.76 -6.23
C GLY A 337 -4.97 5.21 -5.88
N GLU A 338 -5.47 4.74 -4.75
CA GLU A 338 -6.81 5.06 -4.27
C GLU A 338 -6.79 5.64 -2.86
N ILE A 339 -7.76 6.50 -2.61
CA ILE A 339 -8.10 6.96 -1.26
C ILE A 339 -9.60 6.76 -1.10
N GLN A 340 -9.97 5.82 -0.24
CA GLN A 340 -11.36 5.53 0.07
C GLN A 340 -11.63 5.84 1.54
N ILE A 341 -12.77 6.43 1.82
CA ILE A 341 -13.20 6.76 3.16
C ILE A 341 -14.62 6.26 3.41
N GLN A 342 -14.83 5.77 4.62
CA GLN A 342 -16.13 5.39 5.16
C GLN A 342 -16.35 6.19 6.44
N GLU A 343 -17.33 7.11 6.42
CA GLU A 343 -17.70 7.84 7.63
C GLU A 343 -18.41 6.90 8.60
N LEU A 344 -17.94 6.84 9.82
CA LEU A 344 -18.55 6.03 10.85
C LEU A 344 -19.56 6.92 11.61
N SER A 345 -20.84 6.72 11.36
CA SER A 345 -21.89 7.41 12.11
C SER A 345 -21.67 7.15 13.61
N GLY A 346 -21.62 8.20 14.40
CA GLY A 346 -21.60 8.08 15.85
C GLY A 346 -22.73 7.14 16.28
N VAL A 347 -22.40 6.09 17.00
CA VAL A 347 -23.42 5.27 17.67
C VAL A 347 -24.11 6.23 18.64
N GLY A 348 -25.30 6.68 18.26
CA GLY A 348 -26.11 7.52 19.11
C GLY A 348 -26.18 6.86 20.47
N GLU A 349 -25.86 7.62 21.52
CA GLU A 349 -26.14 7.22 22.90
C GLU A 349 -27.57 6.72 22.95
N SER A 350 -27.73 5.45 23.29
CA SER A 350 -29.04 4.92 23.65
C SER A 350 -29.57 5.78 24.79
N PRO A 351 -30.76 6.36 24.69
CA PRO A 351 -31.35 7.09 25.80
C PRO A 351 -31.55 6.12 26.96
N GLN A 352 -31.07 6.51 28.14
CA GLN A 352 -31.26 5.81 29.42
C GLN A 352 -32.74 5.70 29.79
#